data_9c4f1e6f2037d99c02e6d99c09a3755d
#
_entry.id   9c4f1e6f2037d99c02e6d99c09a3755d
#
_cell.length_a   1.000
_cell.length_b   1.000
_cell.length_c   1.000
_cell.angle_alpha   90.00
_cell.angle_beta   90.00
_cell.angle_gamma   90.00
#
_symmetry.space_group_name_H-M   'P 1'
#
loop_
_entity.id
_entity.type
_entity.pdbx_description
1 polymer ?
#
loop_
_entity_poly.entity_id
_entity_poly.type
_entity_poly.pdbx_seq_one_letter_code
_entity_poly.pdbx_strand_id
1 'polypeptide(L)'
;MTQDYKATLHLPATDFPMRGDLPKREPDTLARWEAQDLYAQLRANAKGRPLFVLHDGPPYANGAIHLGHAVNKILKDIIVKSRYLAGFDAPYIPGWDCHGLPIEIA
;
A
#
# COMPACT_ATOMS: atom_id res chain seq x y z
N MET A 1 26.63 48.08 5.09
CA MET A 1 26.52 47.01 4.06
C MET A 1 26.38 45.70 4.81
N THR A 2 25.22 45.06 4.68
CA THR A 2 25.01 43.72 5.27
C THR A 2 25.66 42.69 4.35
N GLN A 3 26.62 41.98 4.88
CA GLN A 3 27.33 40.93 4.15
C GLN A 3 26.37 39.72 3.93
N ASP A 4 26.21 39.32 2.68
CA ASP A 4 25.41 38.14 2.34
C ASP A 4 26.24 36.88 2.55
N TYR A 5 25.88 36.08 3.56
CA TYR A 5 26.54 34.82 3.88
C TYR A 5 25.94 33.59 3.16
N LYS A 6 24.99 33.77 2.23
CA LYS A 6 24.38 32.64 1.52
C LYS A 6 25.38 31.74 0.81
N ALA A 7 26.40 32.32 0.22
CA ALA A 7 27.44 31.60 -0.50
C ALA A 7 28.35 30.76 0.41
N THR A 8 28.33 30.99 1.74
CA THR A 8 29.13 30.21 2.71
C THR A 8 28.36 29.06 3.32
N LEU A 9 27.08 28.86 2.98
CA LEU A 9 26.27 27.78 3.50
C LEU A 9 26.48 26.52 2.67
N HIS A 10 26.93 25.48 3.29
CA HIS A 10 27.13 24.15 2.72
C HIS A 10 25.98 23.22 3.17
N LEU A 11 24.77 23.50 2.70
CA LEU A 11 23.60 22.64 2.96
C LEU A 11 23.62 21.43 2.02
N PRO A 12 23.25 20.25 2.50
CA PRO A 12 23.11 19.07 1.63
C PRO A 12 22.04 19.32 0.58
N ALA A 13 22.36 19.05 -0.68
CA ALA A 13 21.40 19.06 -1.78
C ALA A 13 20.83 17.66 -1.96
N THR A 14 19.51 17.54 -2.11
CA THR A 14 18.83 16.28 -2.35
C THR A 14 17.58 16.51 -3.21
N ASP A 15 17.33 15.59 -4.14
CA ASP A 15 16.09 15.53 -4.90
C ASP A 15 14.94 14.88 -4.11
N PHE A 16 15.23 14.37 -2.91
CA PHE A 16 14.20 13.81 -2.04
C PHE A 16 13.22 14.91 -1.58
N PRO A 17 11.93 14.77 -1.87
CA PRO A 17 10.96 15.81 -1.56
C PRO A 17 10.78 15.97 -0.05
N MET A 18 10.86 17.20 0.44
CA MET A 18 10.70 17.56 1.85
C MET A 18 9.26 17.36 2.35
N ARG A 19 8.29 17.32 1.44
CA ARG A 19 6.88 17.08 1.76
C ARG A 19 6.45 15.74 1.20
N GLY A 20 5.65 14.98 1.97
CA GLY A 20 5.07 13.73 1.50
C GLY A 20 4.15 13.93 0.29
N ASP A 21 3.27 14.94 0.35
CA ASP A 21 2.28 15.30 -0.69
C ASP A 21 1.58 14.06 -1.29
N LEU A 22 1.19 13.13 -0.39
CA LEU A 22 0.67 11.81 -0.74
C LEU A 22 -0.52 11.85 -1.71
N PRO A 23 -1.50 12.77 -1.56
CA PRO A 23 -2.64 12.81 -2.48
C PRO A 23 -2.26 13.02 -3.95
N LYS A 24 -1.09 13.63 -4.21
CA LYS A 24 -0.57 13.81 -5.57
C LYS A 24 0.36 12.68 -6.00
N ARG A 25 1.18 12.18 -5.07
CA ARG A 25 2.20 11.17 -5.39
C ARG A 25 1.67 9.75 -5.47
N GLU A 26 0.64 9.42 -4.69
CA GLU A 26 0.08 8.07 -4.68
C GLU A 26 -0.52 7.65 -6.03
N PRO A 27 -1.31 8.50 -6.74
CA PRO A 27 -1.79 8.15 -8.07
C PRO A 27 -0.69 7.82 -9.07
N ASP A 28 0.39 8.61 -9.09
CA ASP A 28 1.54 8.38 -9.97
C ASP A 28 2.27 7.06 -9.60
N THR A 29 2.35 6.77 -8.30
CA THR A 29 2.96 5.52 -7.81
C THR A 29 2.12 4.32 -8.23
N LEU A 30 0.79 4.39 -8.09
CA LEU A 30 -0.12 3.32 -8.53
C LEU A 30 -0.02 3.08 -10.03
N ALA A 31 -0.07 4.13 -10.84
CA ALA A 31 0.06 4.03 -12.29
C ALA A 31 1.40 3.36 -12.70
N ARG A 32 2.49 3.68 -12.01
CA ARG A 32 3.79 3.05 -12.23
C ARG A 32 3.79 1.57 -11.86
N TRP A 33 3.20 1.20 -10.71
CA TRP A 33 3.09 -0.20 -10.28
C TRP A 33 2.24 -1.03 -11.24
N GLU A 34 1.17 -0.44 -11.75
CA GLU A 34 0.28 -1.06 -12.74
C GLU A 34 1.00 -1.27 -14.07
N ALA A 35 1.69 -0.24 -14.58
CA ALA A 35 2.48 -0.33 -15.81
C ALA A 35 3.61 -1.38 -15.73
N GLN A 36 4.14 -1.63 -14.53
CA GLN A 36 5.17 -2.64 -14.29
C GLN A 36 4.60 -4.04 -14.01
N ASP A 37 3.29 -4.19 -13.87
CA ASP A 37 2.65 -5.42 -13.38
C ASP A 37 3.33 -5.93 -12.08
N LEU A 38 3.51 -5.01 -11.13
CA LEU A 38 4.31 -5.26 -9.92
C LEU A 38 3.84 -6.48 -9.14
N TYR A 39 2.51 -6.68 -9.03
CA TYR A 39 1.98 -7.82 -8.27
C TYR A 39 2.33 -9.16 -8.92
N ALA A 40 2.24 -9.28 -10.23
CA ALA A 40 2.66 -10.50 -10.93
C ALA A 40 4.16 -10.78 -10.73
N GLN A 41 5.01 -9.74 -10.73
CA GLN A 41 6.43 -9.89 -10.41
C GLN A 41 6.64 -10.41 -8.98
N LEU A 42 5.94 -9.85 -7.99
CA LEU A 42 6.00 -10.33 -6.61
C LEU A 42 5.57 -11.80 -6.50
N ARG A 43 4.51 -12.20 -7.20
CA ARG A 43 4.05 -13.61 -7.22
C ARG A 43 5.10 -14.53 -7.85
N ALA A 44 5.69 -14.11 -8.97
CA ALA A 44 6.74 -14.88 -9.63
C ALA A 44 7.98 -15.05 -8.72
N ASN A 45 8.41 -13.98 -8.06
CA ASN A 45 9.55 -13.98 -7.15
C ASN A 45 9.31 -14.78 -5.86
N ALA A 46 8.06 -15.00 -5.47
CA ALA A 46 7.71 -15.79 -4.29
C ALA A 46 7.61 -17.28 -4.55
N LYS A 47 7.67 -17.71 -5.82
CA LYS A 47 7.52 -19.10 -6.21
C LYS A 47 8.55 -20.00 -5.52
N GLY A 48 8.07 -21.07 -4.88
CA GLY A 48 8.92 -22.02 -4.17
C GLY A 48 9.26 -21.64 -2.72
N ARG A 49 8.81 -20.49 -2.23
CA ARG A 49 8.93 -20.11 -0.82
C ARG A 49 7.87 -20.79 0.04
N PRO A 50 8.08 -20.90 1.36
CA PRO A 50 7.04 -21.38 2.26
C PRO A 50 5.79 -20.52 2.20
N LEU A 51 4.63 -21.15 2.10
CA LEU A 51 3.35 -20.43 2.00
C LEU A 51 2.95 -19.83 3.35
N PHE A 52 2.52 -18.57 3.35
CA PHE A 52 1.87 -17.90 4.46
C PHE A 52 0.50 -17.38 3.99
N VAL A 53 -0.57 -17.92 4.54
CA VAL A 53 -1.94 -17.52 4.19
C VAL A 53 -2.50 -16.59 5.26
N LEU A 54 -2.86 -15.37 4.85
CA LEU A 54 -3.70 -14.49 5.64
C LEU A 54 -5.16 -14.73 5.26
N HIS A 55 -5.95 -15.22 6.21
CA HIS A 55 -7.39 -15.34 6.01
C HIS A 55 -8.04 -13.96 6.13
N ASP A 56 -8.57 -13.45 5.01
CA ASP A 56 -9.26 -12.15 4.99
C ASP A 56 -10.73 -12.31 5.41
N GLY A 57 -11.18 -11.49 6.37
CA GLY A 57 -12.59 -11.25 6.61
C GLY A 57 -13.06 -10.18 5.63
N PRO A 58 -13.86 -10.51 4.61
CA PRO A 58 -14.26 -9.55 3.60
C PRO A 58 -15.25 -8.52 4.16
N PRO A 59 -15.21 -7.26 3.71
CA PRO A 59 -16.21 -6.28 4.06
C PRO A 59 -17.52 -6.55 3.32
N TYR A 60 -18.63 -6.06 3.84
CA TYR A 60 -19.90 -6.00 3.11
C TYR A 60 -19.77 -5.18 1.82
N ALA A 61 -20.43 -5.65 0.77
CA ALA A 61 -20.42 -5.00 -0.55
C ALA A 61 -21.39 -3.80 -0.65
N ASN A 62 -21.73 -3.19 0.46
CA ASN A 62 -22.63 -2.04 0.55
C ASN A 62 -22.02 -0.88 1.34
N GLY A 63 -22.50 0.32 1.04
CA GLY A 63 -22.09 1.53 1.76
C GLY A 63 -20.71 2.07 1.42
N ALA A 64 -20.37 3.21 2.02
CA ALA A 64 -19.10 3.87 1.81
C ALA A 64 -17.99 3.28 2.68
N ILE A 65 -16.77 3.31 2.17
CA ILE A 65 -15.58 2.95 2.94
C ILE A 65 -15.39 3.99 4.06
N HIS A 66 -15.12 3.51 5.26
CA HIS A 66 -14.86 4.33 6.44
C HIS A 66 -13.50 4.01 7.08
N LEU A 67 -13.11 4.81 8.07
CA LEU A 67 -11.80 4.69 8.73
C LEU A 67 -11.53 3.29 9.31
N GLY A 68 -12.56 2.58 9.79
CA GLY A 68 -12.43 1.20 10.28
C GLY A 68 -11.97 0.24 9.19
N HIS A 69 -12.48 0.39 7.96
CA HIS A 69 -12.00 -0.37 6.81
C HIS A 69 -10.54 -0.04 6.49
N ALA A 70 -10.17 1.25 6.52
CA ALA A 70 -8.79 1.68 6.27
C ALA A 70 -7.82 1.03 7.27
N VAL A 71 -8.10 1.11 8.57
CA VAL A 71 -7.28 0.48 9.62
C VAL A 71 -7.13 -1.03 9.38
N ASN A 72 -8.25 -1.71 9.13
CA ASN A 72 -8.25 -3.16 8.89
C ASN A 72 -7.38 -3.54 7.68
N LYS A 73 -7.57 -2.85 6.55
CA LYS A 73 -6.83 -3.15 5.31
C LYS A 73 -5.35 -2.78 5.42
N ILE A 74 -5.01 -1.69 6.08
CA ILE A 74 -3.60 -1.30 6.32
C ILE A 74 -2.90 -2.34 7.20
N LEU A 75 -3.52 -2.82 8.27
CA LEU A 75 -2.92 -3.86 9.11
C LEU A 75 -2.68 -5.16 8.35
N LYS A 76 -3.63 -5.59 7.52
CA LYS A 76 -3.47 -6.77 6.66
C LYS A 76 -2.34 -6.58 5.64
N ASP A 77 -2.25 -5.42 5.02
CA ASP A 77 -1.19 -5.08 4.08
C ASP A 77 0.19 -5.13 4.74
N ILE A 78 0.33 -4.58 5.95
CA ILE A 78 1.57 -4.65 6.74
C ILE A 78 1.95 -6.10 7.03
N ILE A 79 1.01 -6.95 7.44
CA ILE A 79 1.26 -8.37 7.73
C ILE A 79 1.75 -9.08 6.47
N VAL A 80 1.02 -8.97 5.36
CA VAL A 80 1.37 -9.64 4.10
C VAL A 80 2.73 -9.20 3.60
N LYS A 81 2.99 -7.90 3.57
CA LYS A 81 4.28 -7.33 3.13
C LYS A 81 5.43 -7.75 4.04
N SER A 82 5.24 -7.73 5.36
CA SER A 82 6.28 -8.17 6.30
C SER A 82 6.63 -9.65 6.12
N ARG A 83 5.64 -10.50 5.89
CA ARG A 83 5.86 -11.92 5.62
C ARG A 83 6.55 -12.16 4.28
N TYR A 84 6.16 -11.43 3.25
CA TYR A 84 6.85 -11.50 1.96
C TYR A 84 8.32 -11.09 2.09
N LEU A 85 8.62 -10.00 2.80
CA LEU A 85 9.98 -9.54 3.05
C LEU A 85 10.78 -10.53 3.91
N ALA A 86 10.12 -11.26 4.79
CA ALA A 86 10.71 -12.33 5.59
C ALA A 86 10.95 -13.65 4.81
N GLY A 87 10.69 -13.67 3.50
CA GLY A 87 11.00 -14.81 2.63
C GLY A 87 9.85 -15.81 2.44
N PHE A 88 8.62 -15.46 2.85
CA PHE A 88 7.45 -16.29 2.60
C PHE A 88 6.79 -15.96 1.26
N ASP A 89 6.07 -16.93 0.73
CA ASP A 89 5.06 -16.71 -0.29
C ASP A 89 3.76 -16.29 0.41
N ALA A 90 3.48 -14.98 0.44
CA ALA A 90 2.36 -14.39 1.14
C ALA A 90 1.38 -13.73 0.15
N PRO A 91 0.51 -14.50 -0.52
CA PRO A 91 -0.51 -13.95 -1.39
C PRO A 91 -1.57 -13.21 -0.57
N TYR A 92 -2.10 -12.13 -1.14
CA TYR A 92 -3.30 -11.48 -0.63
C TYR A 92 -4.42 -11.60 -1.66
N ILE A 93 -5.49 -12.28 -1.27
CA ILE A 93 -6.67 -12.49 -2.11
C ILE A 93 -7.82 -11.73 -1.47
N PRO A 94 -8.16 -10.52 -1.98
CA PRO A 94 -9.28 -9.75 -1.47
C PRO A 94 -10.61 -10.38 -1.85
N GLY A 95 -11.64 -10.12 -1.04
CA GLY A 95 -13.00 -10.55 -1.31
C GLY A 95 -14.03 -9.54 -0.81
N TRP A 96 -15.28 -9.84 -1.09
CA TRP A 96 -16.45 -9.08 -0.64
C TRP A 96 -17.46 -10.04 -0.02
N ASP A 97 -18.09 -9.61 1.06
CA ASP A 97 -19.28 -10.27 1.59
C ASP A 97 -20.51 -9.72 0.84
N CYS A 98 -21.08 -10.56 -0.03
CA CYS A 98 -22.13 -10.18 -0.96
C CYS A 98 -23.50 -10.72 -0.58
N HIS A 99 -23.66 -11.33 0.60
CA HIS A 99 -24.91 -11.94 1.03
C HIS A 99 -25.33 -11.46 2.42
N GLY A 100 -26.63 -11.61 2.67
CA GLY A 100 -27.24 -11.29 3.94
C GLY A 100 -28.13 -10.07 3.91
N LEU A 101 -29.00 -9.97 4.92
CA LEU A 101 -30.03 -8.96 5.03
C LEU A 101 -29.56 -7.51 4.81
N PRO A 102 -28.40 -7.08 5.33
CA PRO A 102 -27.93 -5.71 5.09
C PRO A 102 -27.61 -5.38 3.64
N ILE A 103 -27.37 -6.39 2.79
CA ILE A 103 -27.06 -6.21 1.37
C ILE A 103 -28.33 -6.39 0.53
N GLU A 104 -29.21 -7.29 0.93
CA GLU A 104 -30.42 -7.64 0.18
C GLU A 104 -31.53 -6.59 0.33
N ILE A 105 -31.47 -5.74 1.38
CA ILE A 105 -32.42 -4.64 1.63
C ILE A 105 -31.91 -3.31 1.06
N ALA A 106 -30.62 -3.17 0.79
CA ALA A 106 -30.05 -1.97 0.21
C ALA A 106 -30.24 -1.97 -1.31
#